data_6559fe1cfa726c58c9544911a0b26eed
#
_entry.id   6559fe1cfa726c58c9544911a0b26eed
#
_cell.length_a   1.000
_cell.length_b   1.000
_cell.length_c   1.000
_cell.angle_alpha   90.00
_cell.angle_beta   90.00
_cell.angle_gamma   90.00
#
_symmetry.space_group_name_H-M   'P 1'
#
loop_
_entity.id
_entity.type
_entity.pdbx_description
1 polymer ?
#
loop_
_entity_poly.entity_id
_entity_poly.type
_entity_poly.pdbx_seq_one_letter_code
_entity_poly.pdbx_strand_id
1 'polypeptide(L)'
;MIRFDKASFIYDEDLPQEVHAVRDISLAVSRGSHVAVLGRNGSGKSTVARLINALLLVRDGVVEVGGVRPLDDESIYLVRRQCGMVFQNPDNQIIGTTVEEDVAFGPENLGMPYERMVKAVDQALAAAGLSHLRTRAPHELSGGQKQKLAIAGALAMQPHCLILDEATAMLDPESAAEFLRLVEQLRQDRNLTVVNITHNMEEVLLADYVYVIDDGRVALEGTPQGVFDQSDTVIGLGLDVPRHIEIASCIAKHTGLPLAPGEAFSFADAVDAVQWRLEKAAGTVKSAAGRRARLTREPGDTLIEVSHLSYTYDANDPSAQALDDVSFTVRRGELLGIVGHSGSGKSTLIQHLNALLRPPAGKVQVLGLDASVNKNIRQIRRQLGLLFQYPEHQLFEETVAKDIAFGLQGQKLTPEEIDLRVLEAAERVGLSSELLSRSPFELSGGQKRRAAIAGILVMRPDILVLDEPAAGLDPQGKAEILNDAVRLRDQGVTILIVSHNMDDIARVADRILVLNNGRLHGLGTPAEVFTDEVRLQQAGLEVPRTMRFLQAFEGVYPELHTDCFEADRAAAALLGAAGEAQHGA
;
A
#
# COMPACT_ATOMS: atom_id res chain seq x y z
N MET A 1 22.61 2.42 -20.30
CA MET A 1 22.11 3.74 -19.84
C MET A 1 22.61 4.05 -18.43
N ILE A 2 22.46 3.13 -17.49
CA ILE A 2 22.95 3.27 -16.11
C ILE A 2 23.88 2.12 -15.80
N ARG A 3 24.99 2.39 -15.10
CA ARG A 3 25.94 1.39 -14.63
C ARG A 3 26.41 1.71 -13.22
N PHE A 4 26.32 0.73 -12.34
CA PHE A 4 26.96 0.71 -11.03
C PHE A 4 28.08 -0.33 -11.08
N ASP A 5 29.22 0.01 -10.52
CA ASP A 5 30.38 -0.89 -10.38
C ASP A 5 30.88 -0.77 -8.95
N LYS A 6 30.54 -1.77 -8.12
CA LYS A 6 30.86 -1.86 -6.68
C LYS A 6 30.55 -0.57 -5.92
N ALA A 7 29.40 0.03 -6.23
CA ALA A 7 28.99 1.29 -5.63
C ALA A 7 28.59 1.08 -4.16
N SER A 8 29.07 1.96 -3.28
CA SER A 8 28.74 1.96 -1.85
C SER A 8 28.36 3.36 -1.37
N PHE A 9 27.41 3.42 -0.42
CA PHE A 9 26.96 4.66 0.19
C PHE A 9 26.60 4.46 1.66
N ILE A 10 27.04 5.41 2.51
CA ILE A 10 26.83 5.43 3.96
C ILE A 10 26.17 6.76 4.33
N TYR A 11 25.10 6.70 5.11
CA TYR A 11 24.51 7.87 5.76
C TYR A 11 25.22 8.09 7.11
N ASP A 12 25.33 9.36 7.52
CA ASP A 12 25.83 9.77 8.83
C ASP A 12 27.25 9.22 9.18
N GLU A 13 28.13 9.23 8.20
CA GLU A 13 29.48 8.65 8.22
C GLU A 13 30.35 9.04 9.43
N ASP A 14 30.13 10.22 10.01
CA ASP A 14 30.88 10.73 11.15
C ASP A 14 30.14 10.60 12.50
N LEU A 15 28.97 9.93 12.50
CA LEU A 15 28.16 9.74 13.70
C LEU A 15 28.31 8.33 14.28
N PRO A 16 28.04 8.12 15.57
CA PRO A 16 28.11 6.80 16.21
C PRO A 16 27.18 5.74 15.61
N GLN A 17 26.26 6.12 14.72
CA GLN A 17 25.28 5.27 14.07
C GLN A 17 25.37 5.39 12.55
N GLU A 18 26.46 4.92 11.96
CA GLU A 18 26.61 4.82 10.51
C GLU A 18 25.58 3.83 9.92
N VAL A 19 24.87 4.26 8.86
CA VAL A 19 23.95 3.42 8.13
C VAL A 19 24.50 3.11 6.74
N HIS A 20 24.99 1.88 6.56
CA HIS A 20 25.46 1.38 5.27
C HIS A 20 24.27 1.04 4.38
N ALA A 21 23.77 2.02 3.65
CA ALA A 21 22.56 1.88 2.83
C ALA A 21 22.79 1.14 1.50
N VAL A 22 24.01 1.22 0.94
CA VAL A 22 24.41 0.53 -0.31
C VAL A 22 25.80 -0.04 -0.09
N ARG A 23 26.00 -1.34 -0.43
CA ARG A 23 27.23 -2.10 -0.17
C ARG A 23 27.65 -2.87 -1.42
N ASP A 24 28.67 -2.42 -2.12
CA ASP A 24 29.25 -3.07 -3.31
C ASP A 24 28.22 -3.42 -4.39
N ILE A 25 27.20 -2.57 -4.60
CA ILE A 25 26.19 -2.82 -5.63
C ILE A 25 26.80 -2.68 -7.02
N SER A 26 26.61 -3.71 -7.83
CA SER A 26 26.89 -3.70 -9.27
C SER A 26 25.61 -4.02 -10.02
N LEU A 27 25.16 -3.10 -10.89
CA LEU A 27 23.96 -3.28 -11.72
C LEU A 27 24.10 -2.52 -13.03
N ALA A 28 23.32 -2.94 -14.03
CA ALA A 28 23.32 -2.33 -15.35
C ALA A 28 21.88 -2.17 -15.87
N VAL A 29 21.55 -0.98 -16.39
CA VAL A 29 20.26 -0.70 -17.03
C VAL A 29 20.50 -0.30 -18.47
N SER A 30 19.92 -1.04 -19.40
CA SER A 30 20.00 -0.78 -20.83
C SER A 30 19.14 0.44 -21.22
N ARG A 31 19.47 1.07 -22.34
CA ARG A 31 18.65 2.17 -22.84
C ARG A 31 17.30 1.64 -23.35
N GLY A 32 16.21 2.32 -22.98
CA GLY A 32 14.85 1.95 -23.38
C GLY A 32 14.27 0.75 -22.63
N SER A 33 15.02 0.15 -21.67
CA SER A 33 14.49 -0.94 -20.86
C SER A 33 13.67 -0.41 -19.68
N HIS A 34 12.76 -1.26 -19.22
CA HIS A 34 12.02 -1.11 -17.95
C HIS A 34 12.64 -2.06 -16.92
N VAL A 35 13.26 -1.51 -15.89
CA VAL A 35 13.90 -2.28 -14.83
C VAL A 35 13.16 -2.07 -13.52
N ALA A 36 12.76 -3.15 -12.86
CA ALA A 36 12.19 -3.11 -11.52
C ALA A 36 13.29 -3.31 -10.46
N VAL A 37 13.20 -2.54 -9.38
CA VAL A 37 14.06 -2.68 -8.21
C VAL A 37 13.18 -3.01 -7.01
N LEU A 38 13.33 -4.23 -6.51
CA LEU A 38 12.60 -4.79 -5.38
C LEU A 38 13.45 -4.79 -4.11
N GLY A 39 12.79 -4.89 -2.96
CA GLY A 39 13.44 -5.07 -1.67
C GLY A 39 12.56 -4.57 -0.53
N ARG A 40 12.85 -4.96 0.70
CA ARG A 40 12.15 -4.50 1.91
C ARG A 40 12.40 -3.01 2.17
N ASN A 41 11.56 -2.43 3.05
CA ASN A 41 11.81 -1.08 3.54
C ASN A 41 13.16 -1.02 4.27
N GLY A 42 13.97 0.01 3.94
CA GLY A 42 15.33 0.13 4.46
C GLY A 42 16.40 -0.71 3.76
N SER A 43 16.08 -1.50 2.71
CA SER A 43 17.07 -2.31 1.99
C SER A 43 18.03 -1.50 1.10
N GLY A 44 17.80 -0.18 0.90
CA GLY A 44 18.65 0.68 0.09
C GLY A 44 18.09 1.09 -1.27
N LYS A 45 16.87 0.67 -1.64
CA LYS A 45 16.24 0.98 -2.96
C LYS A 45 16.18 2.46 -3.29
N SER A 46 15.60 3.27 -2.41
CA SER A 46 15.50 4.73 -2.63
C SER A 46 16.87 5.40 -2.62
N THR A 47 17.86 4.82 -1.92
CA THR A 47 19.25 5.29 -1.99
C THR A 47 19.83 5.03 -3.38
N VAL A 48 19.60 3.84 -3.96
CA VAL A 48 19.99 3.53 -5.36
C VAL A 48 19.33 4.52 -6.34
N ALA A 49 18.04 4.82 -6.18
CA ALA A 49 17.35 5.83 -7.01
C ALA A 49 18.02 7.20 -6.93
N ARG A 50 18.34 7.65 -5.71
CA ARG A 50 18.99 8.94 -5.47
C ARG A 50 20.44 8.99 -5.98
N LEU A 51 21.14 7.86 -5.99
CA LEU A 51 22.46 7.74 -6.63
C LEU A 51 22.35 7.82 -8.16
N ILE A 52 21.32 7.24 -8.78
CA ILE A 52 21.08 7.33 -10.23
C ILE A 52 20.84 8.80 -10.63
N ASN A 53 20.03 9.54 -9.85
CA ASN A 53 19.72 10.95 -10.15
C ASN A 53 20.76 11.93 -9.60
N ALA A 54 21.91 11.45 -9.11
CA ALA A 54 22.95 12.26 -8.47
C ALA A 54 22.43 13.24 -7.39
N LEU A 55 21.37 12.83 -6.66
CA LEU A 55 20.96 13.49 -5.41
C LEU A 55 21.89 13.09 -4.26
N LEU A 56 22.46 11.89 -4.36
CA LEU A 56 23.52 11.37 -3.52
C LEU A 56 24.71 11.00 -4.41
N LEU A 57 25.90 11.10 -3.89
CA LEU A 57 27.13 10.70 -4.57
C LEU A 57 27.71 9.47 -3.89
N VAL A 58 28.23 8.54 -4.66
CA VAL A 58 28.87 7.34 -4.11
C VAL A 58 30.12 7.70 -3.30
N ARG A 59 30.34 6.97 -2.23
CA ARG A 59 31.59 7.01 -1.46
C ARG A 59 32.68 6.20 -2.16
N ASP A 60 32.36 4.93 -2.47
CA ASP A 60 33.27 3.99 -3.12
C ASP A 60 32.59 3.41 -4.36
N GLY A 61 33.39 2.97 -5.31
CA GLY A 61 32.92 2.44 -6.58
C GLY A 61 32.57 3.52 -7.59
N VAL A 62 31.72 3.17 -8.55
CA VAL A 62 31.38 4.05 -9.68
C VAL A 62 29.88 3.97 -9.97
N VAL A 63 29.26 5.13 -10.16
CA VAL A 63 27.95 5.28 -10.80
C VAL A 63 28.12 6.09 -12.07
N GLU A 64 27.61 5.58 -13.19
CA GLU A 64 27.65 6.23 -14.49
C GLU A 64 26.25 6.25 -15.09
N VAL A 65 25.80 7.40 -15.56
CA VAL A 65 24.46 7.59 -16.14
C VAL A 65 24.61 8.32 -17.48
N GLY A 66 24.16 7.67 -18.56
CA GLY A 66 24.32 8.19 -19.92
C GLY A 66 25.77 8.45 -20.32
N GLY A 67 26.72 7.70 -19.78
CA GLY A 67 28.16 7.90 -20.00
C GLY A 67 28.80 9.00 -19.13
N VAL A 68 28.06 9.59 -18.21
CA VAL A 68 28.54 10.65 -17.31
C VAL A 68 28.67 10.12 -15.89
N ARG A 69 29.80 10.42 -15.24
CA ARG A 69 30.02 10.17 -13.80
C ARG A 69 29.82 11.48 -13.04
N PRO A 70 28.93 11.53 -12.03
CA PRO A 70 28.67 12.74 -11.26
C PRO A 70 29.80 12.99 -10.23
N LEU A 71 30.83 13.73 -10.62
CA LEU A 71 32.01 14.04 -9.80
C LEU A 71 32.10 15.51 -9.40
N ASP A 72 31.47 16.39 -10.15
CA ASP A 72 31.46 17.85 -9.96
C ASP A 72 30.08 18.42 -10.34
N ASP A 73 29.87 19.70 -10.06
CA ASP A 73 28.59 20.37 -10.30
C ASP A 73 28.13 20.30 -11.75
N GLU A 74 29.04 20.34 -12.72
CA GLU A 74 28.73 20.26 -14.14
C GLU A 74 28.24 18.87 -14.53
N SER A 75 28.94 17.83 -14.10
CA SER A 75 28.57 16.43 -14.35
C SER A 75 27.29 16.01 -13.59
N ILE A 76 27.09 16.51 -12.36
CA ILE A 76 25.84 16.35 -11.60
C ILE A 76 24.68 16.97 -12.36
N TYR A 77 24.84 18.20 -12.87
CA TYR A 77 23.82 18.87 -13.67
C TYR A 77 23.48 18.07 -14.94
N LEU A 78 24.49 17.54 -15.64
CA LEU A 78 24.28 16.72 -16.83
C LEU A 78 23.52 15.41 -16.52
N VAL A 79 23.80 14.75 -15.40
CA VAL A 79 23.05 13.56 -14.95
C VAL A 79 21.61 13.92 -14.62
N ARG A 80 21.36 14.96 -13.82
CA ARG A 80 20.01 15.40 -13.43
C ARG A 80 19.16 15.82 -14.62
N ARG A 81 19.77 16.39 -15.65
CA ARG A 81 19.09 16.71 -16.91
C ARG A 81 18.63 15.46 -17.67
N GLN A 82 19.37 14.34 -17.55
CA GLN A 82 19.05 13.08 -18.23
C GLN A 82 18.04 12.21 -17.47
N CYS A 83 17.85 12.45 -16.15
CA CYS A 83 17.03 11.62 -15.27
C CYS A 83 15.91 12.44 -14.64
N GLY A 84 14.66 12.17 -15.02
CA GLY A 84 13.49 12.59 -14.27
C GLY A 84 13.23 11.63 -13.10
N MET A 85 12.80 12.16 -11.95
CA MET A 85 12.44 11.34 -10.79
C MET A 85 11.03 11.70 -10.30
N VAL A 86 10.25 10.69 -9.99
CA VAL A 86 8.93 10.81 -9.37
C VAL A 86 9.00 10.14 -8.01
N PHE A 87 8.70 10.91 -6.96
CA PHE A 87 8.76 10.45 -5.58
C PHE A 87 7.45 9.76 -5.15
N GLN A 88 7.52 8.98 -4.09
CA GLN A 88 6.40 8.27 -3.48
C GLN A 88 5.24 9.22 -3.13
N ASN A 89 5.53 10.36 -2.48
CA ASN A 89 4.52 11.37 -2.18
C ASN A 89 4.66 12.56 -3.15
N PRO A 90 3.70 12.76 -4.07
CA PRO A 90 3.74 13.87 -5.02
C PRO A 90 3.68 15.25 -4.35
N ASP A 91 3.05 15.38 -3.16
CA ASP A 91 2.98 16.66 -2.46
C ASP A 91 4.35 17.19 -2.02
N ASN A 92 5.35 16.31 -1.86
CA ASN A 92 6.74 16.71 -1.58
C ASN A 92 7.49 17.21 -2.81
N GLN A 93 6.93 17.01 -4.01
CA GLN A 93 7.54 17.39 -5.28
C GLN A 93 6.87 18.62 -5.90
N ILE A 94 5.58 18.81 -5.64
CA ILE A 94 4.76 19.89 -6.20
C ILE A 94 5.07 21.20 -5.45
N ILE A 95 5.45 22.24 -6.20
CA ILE A 95 5.83 23.55 -5.67
C ILE A 95 5.13 24.72 -6.38
N GLY A 96 4.58 24.50 -7.59
CA GLY A 96 3.87 25.51 -8.36
C GLY A 96 2.54 25.92 -7.75
N THR A 97 2.08 27.14 -8.01
CA THR A 97 0.76 27.61 -7.59
C THR A 97 -0.34 27.15 -8.53
N THR A 98 0.02 26.83 -9.77
CA THR A 98 -0.83 26.22 -10.79
C THR A 98 -0.16 24.98 -11.38
N VAL A 99 -0.94 24.11 -11.99
CA VAL A 99 -0.46 22.91 -12.71
C VAL A 99 0.57 23.29 -13.78
N GLU A 100 0.34 24.37 -14.53
CA GLU A 100 1.27 24.84 -15.56
C GLU A 100 2.60 25.33 -15.00
N GLU A 101 2.55 26.12 -13.94
CA GLU A 101 3.76 26.64 -13.27
C GLU A 101 4.60 25.51 -12.68
N ASP A 102 3.96 24.50 -12.10
CA ASP A 102 4.65 23.34 -11.55
C ASP A 102 5.40 22.56 -12.65
N VAL A 103 4.75 22.30 -13.78
CA VAL A 103 5.38 21.62 -14.92
C VAL A 103 6.48 22.46 -15.57
N ALA A 104 6.37 23.78 -15.56
CA ALA A 104 7.36 24.70 -16.13
C ALA A 104 8.63 24.81 -15.26
N PHE A 105 8.54 24.53 -13.97
CA PHE A 105 9.62 24.73 -13.00
C PHE A 105 10.93 23.99 -13.36
N GLY A 106 10.84 22.72 -13.77
CA GLY A 106 12.01 21.94 -14.19
C GLY A 106 12.73 22.53 -15.40
N PRO A 107 12.01 22.75 -16.54
CA PRO A 107 12.56 23.41 -17.72
C PRO A 107 13.14 24.80 -17.45
N GLU A 108 12.51 25.60 -16.58
CA GLU A 108 13.00 26.93 -16.20
C GLU A 108 14.35 26.84 -15.47
N ASN A 109 14.49 25.95 -14.51
CA ASN A 109 15.73 25.69 -13.78
C ASN A 109 16.85 25.16 -14.70
N LEU A 110 16.49 24.47 -15.79
CA LEU A 110 17.44 24.04 -16.81
C LEU A 110 17.83 25.17 -17.79
N GLY A 111 17.33 26.40 -17.59
CA GLY A 111 17.57 27.53 -18.48
C GLY A 111 17.03 27.31 -19.91
N MET A 112 15.95 26.55 -20.06
CA MET A 112 15.35 26.28 -21.36
C MET A 112 14.80 27.59 -21.97
N PRO A 113 15.07 27.90 -23.25
CA PRO A 113 14.49 29.09 -23.93
C PRO A 113 12.97 29.06 -23.86
N TYR A 114 12.34 30.22 -23.61
CA TYR A 114 10.90 30.35 -23.35
C TYR A 114 10.01 29.62 -24.37
N GLU A 115 10.27 29.80 -25.68
CA GLU A 115 9.47 29.14 -26.73
C GLU A 115 9.59 27.60 -26.69
N ARG A 116 10.76 27.08 -26.31
CA ARG A 116 10.96 25.64 -26.13
C ARG A 116 10.28 25.14 -24.87
N MET A 117 10.36 25.91 -23.78
CA MET A 117 9.72 25.61 -22.51
C MET A 117 8.20 25.49 -22.66
N VAL A 118 7.56 26.48 -23.31
CA VAL A 118 6.11 26.44 -23.56
C VAL A 118 5.71 25.16 -24.30
N LYS A 119 6.45 24.81 -25.37
CA LYS A 119 6.18 23.57 -26.12
C LYS A 119 6.39 22.31 -25.29
N ALA A 120 7.43 22.27 -24.45
CA ALA A 120 7.71 21.14 -23.59
C ALA A 120 6.62 20.95 -22.52
N VAL A 121 6.14 22.05 -21.93
CA VAL A 121 5.03 22.06 -20.96
C VAL A 121 3.74 21.59 -21.63
N ASP A 122 3.39 22.12 -22.82
CA ASP A 122 2.20 21.68 -23.56
C ASP A 122 2.24 20.18 -23.88
N GLN A 123 3.38 19.68 -24.34
CA GLN A 123 3.57 18.25 -24.64
C GLN A 123 3.52 17.36 -23.39
N ALA A 124 4.06 17.84 -22.27
CA ALA A 124 4.05 17.10 -21.01
C ALA A 124 2.64 17.04 -20.42
N LEU A 125 1.92 18.16 -20.40
CA LEU A 125 0.52 18.21 -19.94
C LEU A 125 -0.40 17.36 -20.81
N ALA A 126 -0.23 17.41 -22.14
CA ALA A 126 -1.00 16.57 -23.06
C ALA A 126 -0.72 15.09 -22.83
N ALA A 127 0.57 14.71 -22.71
CA ALA A 127 0.98 13.34 -22.47
C ALA A 127 0.42 12.78 -21.14
N ALA A 128 0.39 13.61 -20.09
CA ALA A 128 -0.17 13.23 -18.79
C ALA A 128 -1.70 13.34 -18.70
N GLY A 129 -2.38 13.83 -19.77
CA GLY A 129 -3.83 14.03 -19.79
C GLY A 129 -4.32 15.19 -18.90
N LEU A 130 -3.43 16.15 -18.56
CA LEU A 130 -3.71 17.25 -17.63
C LEU A 130 -3.99 18.60 -18.31
N SER A 131 -4.05 18.68 -19.63
CA SER A 131 -4.22 19.94 -20.36
C SER A 131 -5.44 20.75 -19.93
N HIS A 132 -6.53 20.08 -19.57
CA HIS A 132 -7.78 20.70 -19.09
C HIS A 132 -7.72 21.23 -17.66
N LEU A 133 -6.67 20.87 -16.91
CA LEU A 133 -6.44 21.30 -15.51
C LEU A 133 -5.32 22.33 -15.39
N ARG A 134 -4.80 22.84 -16.52
CA ARG A 134 -3.62 23.69 -16.62
C ARG A 134 -3.57 24.85 -15.62
N THR A 135 -4.69 25.53 -15.42
CA THR A 135 -4.80 26.72 -14.53
C THR A 135 -5.28 26.39 -13.12
N ARG A 136 -5.56 25.12 -12.83
CA ARG A 136 -5.98 24.71 -11.48
C ARG A 136 -4.82 24.74 -10.50
N ALA A 137 -5.16 24.98 -9.24
CA ALA A 137 -4.20 24.84 -8.15
C ALA A 137 -3.94 23.35 -7.84
N PRO A 138 -2.69 22.92 -7.61
CA PRO A 138 -2.36 21.52 -7.35
C PRO A 138 -3.10 20.90 -6.15
N HIS A 139 -3.46 21.69 -5.14
CA HIS A 139 -4.21 21.18 -3.98
C HIS A 139 -5.66 20.78 -4.30
N GLU A 140 -6.20 21.21 -5.45
CA GLU A 140 -7.54 20.83 -5.94
C GLU A 140 -7.52 19.49 -6.71
N LEU A 141 -6.33 18.93 -6.97
CA LEU A 141 -6.15 17.70 -7.73
C LEU A 141 -6.34 16.46 -6.85
N SER A 142 -6.90 15.39 -7.42
CA SER A 142 -6.90 14.07 -6.79
C SER A 142 -5.47 13.50 -6.67
N GLY A 143 -5.25 12.50 -5.82
CA GLY A 143 -3.95 11.84 -5.67
C GLY A 143 -3.38 11.32 -6.99
N GLY A 144 -4.21 10.68 -7.83
CA GLY A 144 -3.80 10.22 -9.15
C GLY A 144 -3.46 11.36 -10.10
N GLN A 145 -4.19 12.48 -10.05
CA GLN A 145 -3.87 13.68 -10.84
C GLN A 145 -2.58 14.35 -10.38
N LYS A 146 -2.31 14.40 -9.08
CA LYS A 146 -1.03 14.89 -8.52
C LYS A 146 0.15 14.03 -8.98
N GLN A 147 -0.02 12.72 -9.03
CA GLN A 147 1.02 11.81 -9.53
C GLN A 147 1.26 11.99 -11.04
N LYS A 148 0.19 12.17 -11.81
CA LYS A 148 0.29 12.55 -13.23
C LYS A 148 0.96 13.92 -13.40
N LEU A 149 0.76 14.88 -12.48
CA LEU A 149 1.45 16.17 -12.46
C LEU A 149 2.95 16.00 -12.20
N ALA A 150 3.34 15.19 -11.23
CA ALA A 150 4.74 14.91 -10.96
C ALA A 150 5.47 14.27 -12.16
N ILE A 151 4.80 13.33 -12.88
CA ILE A 151 5.33 12.82 -14.16
C ILE A 151 5.43 13.94 -15.19
N ALA A 152 4.42 14.79 -15.35
CA ALA A 152 4.45 15.87 -16.35
C ALA A 152 5.62 16.81 -16.11
N GLY A 153 5.88 17.20 -14.83
CA GLY A 153 7.05 17.99 -14.45
C GLY A 153 8.38 17.32 -14.83
N ALA A 154 8.50 16.01 -14.56
CA ALA A 154 9.68 15.25 -14.96
C ALA A 154 9.84 15.17 -16.49
N LEU A 155 8.75 14.93 -17.24
CA LEU A 155 8.77 14.80 -18.70
C LEU A 155 9.03 16.11 -19.44
N ALA A 156 8.66 17.26 -18.85
CA ALA A 156 8.90 18.58 -19.44
C ALA A 156 10.40 18.87 -19.58
N MET A 157 11.25 18.27 -18.73
CA MET A 157 12.70 18.32 -18.85
C MET A 157 13.26 17.47 -20.00
N GLN A 158 12.43 16.66 -20.68
CA GLN A 158 12.81 15.74 -21.76
C GLN A 158 13.92 14.76 -21.37
N PRO A 159 13.77 14.01 -20.25
CA PRO A 159 14.78 13.08 -19.77
C PRO A 159 14.91 11.85 -20.67
N HIS A 160 16.05 11.15 -20.56
CA HIS A 160 16.28 9.84 -21.17
C HIS A 160 15.95 8.67 -20.25
N CYS A 161 15.87 8.96 -18.96
CA CYS A 161 15.53 8.00 -17.92
C CYS A 161 14.46 8.57 -16.98
N LEU A 162 13.47 7.77 -16.62
CA LEU A 162 12.47 8.07 -15.60
C LEU A 162 12.65 7.11 -14.44
N ILE A 163 12.83 7.66 -13.25
CA ILE A 163 12.96 6.92 -11.99
C ILE A 163 11.65 7.08 -11.24
N LEU A 164 11.01 5.99 -10.91
CA LEU A 164 9.77 5.92 -10.13
C LEU A 164 10.10 5.35 -8.75
N ASP A 165 10.05 6.16 -7.71
CA ASP A 165 10.31 5.70 -6.34
C ASP A 165 8.97 5.48 -5.64
N GLU A 166 8.44 4.24 -5.73
CA GLU A 166 7.14 3.82 -5.19
C GLU A 166 5.98 4.73 -5.63
N ALA A 167 6.00 5.18 -6.88
CA ALA A 167 5.11 6.20 -7.39
C ALA A 167 3.61 5.82 -7.39
N THR A 168 3.27 4.55 -7.27
CA THR A 168 1.88 4.04 -7.22
C THR A 168 1.40 3.72 -5.82
N ALA A 169 2.26 3.75 -4.80
CA ALA A 169 1.96 3.29 -3.44
C ALA A 169 0.79 4.02 -2.75
N MET A 170 0.48 5.24 -3.20
CA MET A 170 -0.60 6.09 -2.66
C MET A 170 -1.84 6.14 -3.55
N LEU A 171 -1.85 5.40 -4.65
CA LEU A 171 -2.94 5.40 -5.63
C LEU A 171 -3.90 4.25 -5.36
N ASP A 172 -5.17 4.48 -5.65
CA ASP A 172 -6.14 3.39 -5.77
C ASP A 172 -5.80 2.51 -7.00
N PRO A 173 -6.28 1.26 -7.06
CA PRO A 173 -5.91 0.31 -8.11
C PRO A 173 -6.14 0.82 -9.53
N GLU A 174 -7.26 1.53 -9.78
CA GLU A 174 -7.60 2.08 -11.09
C GLU A 174 -6.64 3.18 -11.50
N SER A 175 -6.39 4.15 -10.60
CA SER A 175 -5.41 5.23 -10.83
C SER A 175 -3.99 4.69 -11.01
N ALA A 176 -3.60 3.65 -10.28
CA ALA A 176 -2.30 2.99 -10.42
C ALA A 176 -2.16 2.32 -11.80
N ALA A 177 -3.19 1.60 -12.25
CA ALA A 177 -3.20 0.95 -13.56
C ALA A 177 -3.15 1.99 -14.72
N GLU A 178 -3.86 3.11 -14.58
CA GLU A 178 -3.77 4.21 -15.56
C GLU A 178 -2.37 4.83 -15.60
N PHE A 179 -1.78 5.05 -14.42
CA PHE A 179 -0.43 5.59 -14.30
C PHE A 179 0.61 4.69 -14.96
N LEU A 180 0.57 3.38 -14.72
CA LEU A 180 1.49 2.41 -15.32
C LEU A 180 1.32 2.31 -16.84
N ARG A 181 0.07 2.34 -17.33
CA ARG A 181 -0.20 2.39 -18.78
C ARG A 181 0.39 3.63 -19.42
N LEU A 182 0.28 4.78 -18.76
CA LEU A 182 0.90 6.04 -19.22
C LEU A 182 2.43 5.90 -19.28
N VAL A 183 3.07 5.38 -18.24
CA VAL A 183 4.53 5.16 -18.18
C VAL A 183 4.98 4.24 -19.31
N GLU A 184 4.28 3.12 -19.53
CA GLU A 184 4.63 2.17 -20.60
C GLU A 184 4.45 2.77 -22.00
N GLN A 185 3.37 3.53 -22.23
CA GLN A 185 3.19 4.27 -23.50
C GLN A 185 4.32 5.25 -23.73
N LEU A 186 4.70 6.04 -22.72
CA LEU A 186 5.81 6.99 -22.81
C LEU A 186 7.15 6.28 -23.06
N ARG A 187 7.36 5.12 -22.46
CA ARG A 187 8.56 4.29 -22.69
C ARG A 187 8.66 3.90 -24.17
N GLN A 188 7.57 3.42 -24.75
CA GLN A 188 7.53 3.00 -26.15
C GLN A 188 7.66 4.18 -27.10
N ASP A 189 6.89 5.26 -26.89
CA ASP A 189 6.83 6.41 -27.81
C ASP A 189 8.14 7.21 -27.85
N ARG A 190 8.86 7.28 -26.71
CA ARG A 190 10.07 8.12 -26.55
C ARG A 190 11.36 7.33 -26.36
N ASN A 191 11.32 6.00 -26.42
CA ASN A 191 12.45 5.11 -26.08
C ASN A 191 13.05 5.47 -24.71
N LEU A 192 12.15 5.73 -23.72
CA LEU A 192 12.50 6.14 -22.38
C LEU A 192 12.97 4.94 -21.56
N THR A 193 14.06 5.09 -20.83
CA THR A 193 14.49 4.08 -19.84
C THR A 193 13.68 4.28 -18.57
N VAL A 194 13.13 3.23 -18.00
CA VAL A 194 12.34 3.28 -16.75
C VAL A 194 13.04 2.46 -15.67
N VAL A 195 13.26 3.07 -14.51
CA VAL A 195 13.67 2.39 -13.28
C VAL A 195 12.54 2.52 -12.29
N ASN A 196 11.84 1.42 -12.02
CA ASN A 196 10.67 1.38 -11.14
C ASN A 196 11.02 0.70 -9.83
N ILE A 197 11.08 1.47 -8.75
CA ILE A 197 11.19 0.94 -7.39
C ILE A 197 9.78 0.66 -6.90
N THR A 198 9.49 -0.59 -6.56
CA THR A 198 8.16 -1.00 -6.15
C THR A 198 8.18 -2.22 -5.23
N HIS A 199 7.13 -2.43 -4.47
CA HIS A 199 6.79 -3.71 -3.83
C HIS A 199 5.47 -4.27 -4.35
N ASN A 200 4.93 -3.72 -5.41
CA ASN A 200 3.77 -4.29 -6.08
C ASN A 200 4.22 -5.29 -7.16
N MET A 201 3.93 -6.56 -6.93
CA MET A 201 4.38 -7.64 -7.82
C MET A 201 3.77 -7.57 -9.22
N GLU A 202 2.59 -6.98 -9.38
CA GLU A 202 1.98 -6.78 -10.71
C GLU A 202 2.78 -5.79 -11.57
N GLU A 203 3.40 -4.80 -10.94
CA GLU A 203 4.28 -3.85 -11.64
C GLU A 203 5.57 -4.52 -12.10
N VAL A 204 6.06 -5.46 -11.30
CA VAL A 204 7.28 -6.22 -11.60
C VAL A 204 7.10 -7.09 -12.84
N LEU A 205 5.89 -7.65 -13.04
CA LEU A 205 5.58 -8.45 -14.23
C LEU A 205 5.70 -7.65 -15.55
N LEU A 206 5.64 -6.33 -15.49
CA LEU A 206 5.78 -5.44 -16.65
C LEU A 206 7.24 -5.11 -16.98
N ALA A 207 8.19 -5.45 -16.11
CA ALA A 207 9.60 -5.11 -16.29
C ALA A 207 10.30 -6.08 -17.24
N ASP A 208 11.34 -5.58 -17.93
CA ASP A 208 12.25 -6.41 -18.74
C ASP A 208 13.28 -7.14 -17.86
N TYR A 209 13.66 -6.53 -16.72
CA TYR A 209 14.65 -7.05 -15.79
C TYR A 209 14.37 -6.61 -14.34
N VAL A 210 14.78 -7.41 -13.37
CA VAL A 210 14.53 -7.19 -11.95
C VAL A 210 15.82 -7.29 -11.16
N TYR A 211 16.04 -6.35 -10.25
CA TYR A 211 17.03 -6.43 -9.19
C TYR A 211 16.32 -6.49 -7.83
N VAL A 212 16.66 -7.48 -7.03
CA VAL A 212 16.18 -7.61 -5.64
C VAL A 212 17.29 -7.15 -4.71
N ILE A 213 17.06 -6.10 -3.94
CA ILE A 213 18.03 -5.53 -3.00
C ILE A 213 17.66 -5.95 -1.58
N ASP A 214 18.63 -6.53 -0.88
CA ASP A 214 18.54 -6.85 0.54
C ASP A 214 19.82 -6.42 1.27
N ASP A 215 19.68 -5.78 2.41
CA ASP A 215 20.77 -5.21 3.24
C ASP A 215 21.83 -4.46 2.42
N GLY A 216 21.39 -3.62 1.49
CA GLY A 216 22.26 -2.81 0.64
C GLY A 216 23.00 -3.57 -0.46
N ARG A 217 22.66 -4.83 -0.76
CA ARG A 217 23.28 -5.69 -1.79
C ARG A 217 22.25 -6.20 -2.78
N VAL A 218 22.70 -6.55 -3.97
CA VAL A 218 21.86 -7.31 -4.91
C VAL A 218 21.81 -8.76 -4.44
N ALA A 219 20.63 -9.20 -3.97
CA ALA A 219 20.40 -10.57 -3.50
C ALA A 219 19.98 -11.52 -4.64
N LEU A 220 19.15 -11.02 -5.57
CA LEU A 220 18.71 -11.75 -6.77
C LEU A 220 18.65 -10.77 -7.95
N GLU A 221 18.86 -11.28 -9.15
CA GLU A 221 18.64 -10.53 -10.38
C GLU A 221 18.24 -11.47 -11.54
N GLY A 222 17.52 -10.94 -12.52
CA GLY A 222 17.09 -11.69 -13.68
C GLY A 222 15.86 -11.10 -14.36
N THR A 223 15.29 -11.85 -15.30
CA THR A 223 13.96 -11.54 -15.81
C THR A 223 12.92 -11.73 -14.70
N PRO A 224 11.74 -11.07 -14.76
CA PRO A 224 10.66 -11.29 -13.79
C PRO A 224 10.35 -12.79 -13.60
N GLN A 225 10.26 -13.53 -14.70
CA GLN A 225 10.08 -14.98 -14.67
C GLN A 225 11.17 -15.68 -13.86
N GLY A 226 12.47 -15.43 -14.17
CA GLY A 226 13.58 -16.08 -13.49
C GLY A 226 13.68 -15.75 -11.99
N VAL A 227 13.21 -14.57 -11.58
CA VAL A 227 13.13 -14.17 -10.17
C VAL A 227 11.98 -14.90 -9.48
N PHE A 228 10.78 -14.94 -10.09
CA PHE A 228 9.60 -15.56 -9.49
C PHE A 228 9.62 -17.10 -9.55
N ASP A 229 10.40 -17.71 -10.45
CA ASP A 229 10.70 -19.15 -10.39
C ASP A 229 11.41 -19.53 -9.08
N GLN A 230 12.04 -18.56 -8.39
CA GLN A 230 12.65 -18.71 -7.07
C GLN A 230 11.72 -18.18 -5.95
N SER A 231 10.41 -18.41 -6.06
CA SER A 231 9.39 -17.88 -5.15
C SER A 231 9.71 -18.04 -3.66
N ASP A 232 10.24 -19.21 -3.26
CA ASP A 232 10.62 -19.47 -1.86
C ASP A 232 11.76 -18.55 -1.39
N THR A 233 12.71 -18.23 -2.26
CA THR A 233 13.79 -17.29 -1.95
C THR A 233 13.27 -15.87 -1.85
N VAL A 234 12.39 -15.45 -2.77
CA VAL A 234 11.76 -14.12 -2.75
C VAL A 234 10.95 -13.93 -1.48
N ILE A 235 10.12 -14.92 -1.10
CA ILE A 235 9.35 -14.90 0.16
C ILE A 235 10.30 -14.91 1.37
N GLY A 236 11.38 -15.68 1.33
CA GLY A 236 12.40 -15.71 2.38
C GLY A 236 13.10 -14.35 2.60
N LEU A 237 13.18 -13.52 1.56
CA LEU A 237 13.65 -12.13 1.62
C LEU A 237 12.57 -11.16 2.15
N GLY A 238 11.39 -11.65 2.56
CA GLY A 238 10.29 -10.83 3.10
C GLY A 238 9.53 -10.05 2.03
N LEU A 239 9.56 -10.52 0.79
CA LEU A 239 8.83 -9.97 -0.34
C LEU A 239 7.65 -10.87 -0.71
N ASP A 240 6.66 -10.32 -1.39
CA ASP A 240 5.57 -11.09 -1.97
C ASP A 240 5.96 -11.66 -3.35
N VAL A 241 5.16 -12.61 -3.82
CA VAL A 241 5.14 -13.07 -5.21
C VAL A 241 3.72 -12.90 -5.77
N PRO A 242 3.55 -12.85 -7.11
CA PRO A 242 2.20 -12.81 -7.69
C PRO A 242 1.33 -13.96 -7.15
N ARG A 243 0.09 -13.67 -6.77
CA ARG A 243 -0.77 -14.60 -6.04
C ARG A 243 -1.01 -15.93 -6.78
N HIS A 244 -1.12 -15.89 -8.10
CA HIS A 244 -1.27 -17.09 -8.92
C HIS A 244 -0.02 -17.99 -8.88
N ILE A 245 1.18 -17.40 -8.84
CA ILE A 245 2.44 -18.15 -8.69
C ILE A 245 2.53 -18.78 -7.30
N GLU A 246 2.13 -18.03 -6.27
CA GLU A 246 2.12 -18.53 -4.89
C GLU A 246 1.19 -19.75 -4.74
N ILE A 247 -0.05 -19.67 -5.27
CA ILE A 247 -1.00 -20.79 -5.23
C ILE A 247 -0.47 -21.98 -6.01
N ALA A 248 0.07 -21.76 -7.22
CA ALA A 248 0.67 -22.84 -8.03
C ALA A 248 1.84 -23.52 -7.30
N SER A 249 2.68 -22.73 -6.61
CA SER A 249 3.78 -23.25 -5.80
C SER A 249 3.29 -24.07 -4.61
N CYS A 250 2.22 -23.63 -3.93
CA CYS A 250 1.60 -24.41 -2.86
C CYS A 250 1.04 -25.74 -3.38
N ILE A 251 0.35 -25.75 -4.51
CA ILE A 251 -0.15 -26.99 -5.15
C ILE A 251 1.00 -27.91 -5.55
N ALA A 252 2.08 -27.37 -6.13
CA ALA A 252 3.26 -28.17 -6.51
C ALA A 252 3.89 -28.87 -5.30
N LYS A 253 4.00 -28.16 -4.16
CA LYS A 253 4.50 -28.73 -2.90
C LYS A 253 3.59 -29.83 -2.34
N HIS A 254 2.30 -29.63 -2.34
CA HIS A 254 1.33 -30.61 -1.81
C HIS A 254 1.21 -31.86 -2.69
N THR A 255 1.34 -31.69 -4.00
CA THR A 255 1.25 -32.83 -4.94
C THR A 255 2.59 -33.55 -5.15
N GLY A 256 3.71 -32.96 -4.73
CA GLY A 256 5.05 -33.45 -5.00
C GLY A 256 5.47 -33.34 -6.48
N LEU A 257 4.71 -32.58 -7.28
CA LEU A 257 4.98 -32.33 -8.70
C LEU A 257 5.53 -30.91 -8.89
N PRO A 258 6.87 -30.72 -9.00
CA PRO A 258 7.46 -29.39 -9.06
C PRO A 258 7.01 -28.62 -10.31
N LEU A 259 7.01 -27.28 -10.22
CA LEU A 259 6.82 -26.41 -11.37
C LEU A 259 8.08 -26.40 -12.23
N ALA A 260 7.90 -26.46 -13.56
CA ALA A 260 8.99 -26.16 -14.48
C ALA A 260 9.22 -24.63 -14.54
N PRO A 261 10.44 -24.18 -14.92
CA PRO A 261 10.71 -22.76 -15.07
C PRO A 261 9.69 -22.05 -15.99
N GLY A 262 9.05 -20.99 -15.50
CA GLY A 262 8.05 -20.20 -16.21
C GLY A 262 6.67 -20.83 -16.34
N GLU A 263 6.45 -22.04 -15.86
CA GLU A 263 5.18 -22.78 -16.03
C GLU A 263 3.97 -22.09 -15.36
N ALA A 264 4.20 -21.22 -14.39
CA ALA A 264 3.15 -20.48 -13.69
C ALA A 264 3.34 -18.94 -13.79
N PHE A 265 4.10 -18.46 -14.78
CA PHE A 265 4.44 -17.04 -14.85
C PHE A 265 3.24 -16.15 -15.20
N SER A 266 2.44 -16.50 -16.20
CA SER A 266 1.20 -15.80 -16.46
C SER A 266 0.04 -16.42 -15.65
N PHE A 267 -1.03 -15.64 -15.48
CA PHE A 267 -2.25 -16.14 -14.84
C PHE A 267 -2.81 -17.39 -15.53
N ALA A 268 -2.85 -17.39 -16.86
CA ALA A 268 -3.33 -18.52 -17.66
C ALA A 268 -2.44 -19.74 -17.49
N ASP A 269 -1.11 -19.56 -17.61
CA ASP A 269 -0.15 -20.66 -17.43
C ASP A 269 -0.26 -21.28 -16.03
N ALA A 270 -0.47 -20.44 -15.00
CA ALA A 270 -0.66 -20.92 -13.63
C ALA A 270 -1.93 -21.74 -13.45
N VAL A 271 -3.04 -21.33 -14.11
CA VAL A 271 -4.29 -22.12 -14.13
C VAL A 271 -4.05 -23.47 -14.77
N ASP A 272 -3.44 -23.52 -15.96
CA ASP A 272 -3.15 -24.77 -16.67
C ASP A 272 -2.20 -25.67 -15.87
N ALA A 273 -1.14 -25.09 -15.30
CA ALA A 273 -0.17 -25.79 -14.46
C ALA A 273 -0.80 -26.43 -13.22
N VAL A 274 -1.71 -25.71 -12.57
CA VAL A 274 -2.46 -26.20 -11.40
C VAL A 274 -3.44 -27.28 -11.82
N GLN A 275 -4.22 -27.07 -12.87
CA GLN A 275 -5.18 -28.05 -13.36
C GLN A 275 -4.50 -29.39 -13.69
N TRP A 276 -3.38 -29.37 -14.43
CA TRP A 276 -2.61 -30.57 -14.74
C TRP A 276 -2.17 -31.34 -13.48
N ARG A 277 -1.73 -30.60 -12.43
CA ARG A 277 -1.29 -31.22 -11.17
C ARG A 277 -2.44 -31.83 -10.38
N LEU A 278 -3.57 -31.17 -10.35
CA LEU A 278 -4.79 -31.68 -9.71
C LEU A 278 -5.25 -32.97 -10.38
N GLU A 279 -5.25 -33.03 -11.72
CA GLU A 279 -5.61 -34.23 -12.48
C GLU A 279 -4.62 -35.40 -12.22
N LYS A 280 -3.32 -35.11 -12.10
CA LYS A 280 -2.29 -36.13 -11.84
C LYS A 280 -2.25 -36.60 -10.39
N ALA A 281 -2.50 -35.71 -9.44
CA ALA A 281 -2.49 -36.01 -8.00
C ALA A 281 -3.81 -36.62 -7.52
N ALA A 282 -4.84 -36.59 -8.32
CA ALA A 282 -6.14 -37.13 -8.01
C ALA A 282 -6.05 -38.65 -7.73
N GLY A 283 -6.20 -39.05 -6.50
CA GLY A 283 -6.02 -40.43 -5.97
C GLY A 283 -4.88 -40.61 -4.97
N THR A 284 -3.95 -39.65 -4.83
CA THR A 284 -2.82 -39.72 -3.91
C THR A 284 -2.89 -38.72 -2.74
N VAL A 285 -3.64 -37.64 -2.89
CA VAL A 285 -3.72 -36.59 -1.86
C VAL A 285 -4.88 -36.89 -0.91
N LYS A 286 -4.57 -37.25 0.34
CA LYS A 286 -5.56 -37.28 1.44
C LYS A 286 -6.05 -35.84 1.66
N SER A 287 -7.38 -35.65 1.60
CA SER A 287 -8.06 -34.39 1.89
C SER A 287 -7.48 -33.76 3.18
N ALA A 288 -6.71 -32.69 3.02
CA ALA A 288 -6.29 -31.83 4.11
C ALA A 288 -7.36 -30.75 4.39
N ALA A 289 -8.63 -31.13 4.30
CA ALA A 289 -9.77 -30.26 4.57
C ALA A 289 -9.84 -29.93 6.07
N GLY A 290 -8.90 -29.15 6.54
CA GLY A 290 -8.98 -28.45 7.81
C GLY A 290 -9.83 -27.19 7.67
N ARG A 291 -11.14 -27.33 7.68
CA ARG A 291 -12.06 -26.22 7.94
C ARG A 291 -11.71 -25.64 9.33
N ARG A 292 -10.79 -24.68 9.41
CA ARG A 292 -10.91 -23.69 10.48
C ARG A 292 -12.10 -22.81 10.08
N ALA A 293 -13.30 -23.22 10.50
CA ALA A 293 -14.44 -22.33 10.53
C ALA A 293 -13.96 -21.04 11.19
N ARG A 294 -14.11 -19.90 10.47
CA ARG A 294 -14.08 -18.59 11.15
C ARG A 294 -15.03 -18.77 12.33
N LEU A 295 -14.52 -18.63 13.54
CA LEU A 295 -15.35 -18.66 14.74
C LEU A 295 -16.43 -17.60 14.54
N THR A 296 -17.65 -18.04 14.21
CA THR A 296 -18.83 -17.17 14.24
C THR A 296 -19.00 -16.80 15.71
N ARG A 297 -18.46 -15.64 16.07
CA ARG A 297 -18.68 -15.05 17.40
C ARG A 297 -20.17 -14.71 17.48
N GLU A 298 -20.80 -14.99 18.62
CA GLU A 298 -22.14 -14.48 18.89
C GLU A 298 -22.11 -12.96 18.75
N PRO A 299 -23.11 -12.36 18.07
CA PRO A 299 -23.15 -10.94 17.85
C PRO A 299 -23.19 -10.19 19.20
N GLY A 300 -22.12 -9.46 19.51
CA GLY A 300 -22.03 -8.60 20.69
C GLY A 300 -22.98 -7.39 20.60
N ASP A 301 -23.01 -6.61 21.68
CA ASP A 301 -23.78 -5.36 21.73
C ASP A 301 -23.36 -4.38 20.61
N THR A 302 -24.31 -3.60 20.11
CA THR A 302 -24.05 -2.53 19.13
C THR A 302 -23.26 -1.40 19.80
N LEU A 303 -22.07 -1.11 19.28
CA LEU A 303 -21.22 -0.01 19.75
C LEU A 303 -21.31 1.24 18.91
N ILE A 304 -21.51 1.08 17.58
CA ILE A 304 -21.71 2.20 16.66
C ILE A 304 -23.02 1.98 15.93
N GLU A 305 -23.84 3.02 15.89
CA GLU A 305 -25.05 3.07 15.09
C GLU A 305 -25.07 4.37 14.27
N VAL A 306 -25.10 4.21 12.96
CA VAL A 306 -25.22 5.30 11.99
C VAL A 306 -26.56 5.14 11.28
N SER A 307 -27.37 6.20 11.29
CA SER A 307 -28.72 6.21 10.71
C SER A 307 -28.89 7.43 9.83
N HIS A 308 -29.12 7.20 8.52
CA HIS A 308 -29.43 8.24 7.53
C HIS A 308 -28.42 9.38 7.48
N LEU A 309 -27.12 9.08 7.64
CA LEU A 309 -26.06 10.08 7.65
C LEU A 309 -25.84 10.66 6.25
N SER A 310 -26.04 11.97 6.12
CA SER A 310 -25.70 12.72 4.90
C SER A 310 -24.83 13.91 5.26
N TYR A 311 -23.82 14.20 4.42
CA TYR A 311 -22.87 15.28 4.65
C TYR A 311 -22.35 15.88 3.34
N THR A 312 -22.29 17.20 3.30
CA THR A 312 -21.76 18.01 2.20
C THR A 312 -20.75 18.99 2.74
N TYR A 313 -19.57 19.11 2.11
CA TYR A 313 -18.55 20.10 2.52
C TYR A 313 -18.93 21.53 2.14
N ASP A 314 -19.60 21.72 1.00
CA ASP A 314 -20.16 23.01 0.59
C ASP A 314 -21.64 22.84 0.22
N ALA A 315 -22.51 23.52 0.97
CA ALA A 315 -23.95 23.46 0.75
C ALA A 315 -24.42 24.06 -0.60
N ASN A 316 -23.56 24.87 -1.24
CA ASN A 316 -23.87 25.53 -2.52
C ASN A 316 -23.37 24.70 -3.73
N ASP A 317 -22.56 23.66 -3.49
CA ASP A 317 -22.02 22.79 -4.53
C ASP A 317 -22.54 21.34 -4.36
N PRO A 318 -23.48 20.89 -5.20
CA PRO A 318 -23.95 19.50 -5.16
C PRO A 318 -22.86 18.46 -5.36
N SER A 319 -21.74 18.81 -6.03
CA SER A 319 -20.61 17.92 -6.23
C SER A 319 -19.74 17.73 -4.98
N ALA A 320 -19.91 18.59 -3.97
CA ALA A 320 -19.24 18.50 -2.67
C ALA A 320 -19.92 17.53 -1.68
N GLN A 321 -20.97 16.80 -2.11
CA GLN A 321 -21.65 15.80 -1.29
C GLN A 321 -20.72 14.60 -1.06
N ALA A 322 -20.31 14.40 0.19
CA ALA A 322 -19.38 13.35 0.58
C ALA A 322 -20.07 12.10 1.13
N LEU A 323 -21.25 12.24 1.76
CA LEU A 323 -22.07 11.14 2.26
C LEU A 323 -23.54 11.39 1.92
N ASP A 324 -24.28 10.32 1.56
CA ASP A 324 -25.66 10.37 1.17
C ASP A 324 -26.42 9.14 1.71
N ASP A 325 -27.23 9.36 2.72
CA ASP A 325 -28.13 8.37 3.35
C ASP A 325 -27.44 7.09 3.84
N VAL A 326 -26.27 7.22 4.50
CA VAL A 326 -25.49 6.08 4.99
C VAL A 326 -26.07 5.57 6.31
N SER A 327 -26.39 4.26 6.37
CA SER A 327 -26.91 3.60 7.58
C SER A 327 -26.24 2.25 7.81
N PHE A 328 -25.66 2.01 9.00
CA PHE A 328 -25.03 0.73 9.38
C PHE A 328 -24.80 0.65 10.89
N THR A 329 -24.44 -0.55 11.36
CA THR A 329 -24.08 -0.80 12.75
C THR A 329 -22.77 -1.56 12.87
N VAL A 330 -22.01 -1.31 13.96
CA VAL A 330 -20.80 -2.06 14.34
C VAL A 330 -21.00 -2.69 15.71
N ARG A 331 -20.61 -3.95 15.84
CA ARG A 331 -20.79 -4.75 17.04
C ARG A 331 -19.51 -4.82 17.85
N ARG A 332 -19.62 -5.07 19.15
CA ARG A 332 -18.47 -5.24 20.06
C ARG A 332 -17.60 -6.42 19.64
N GLY A 333 -16.28 -6.18 19.59
CA GLY A 333 -15.29 -7.19 19.21
C GLY A 333 -15.29 -7.58 17.73
N GLU A 334 -15.96 -6.80 16.87
CA GLU A 334 -15.98 -6.98 15.42
C GLU A 334 -14.79 -6.27 14.78
N LEU A 335 -14.24 -6.86 13.70
CA LEU A 335 -13.34 -6.18 12.77
C LEU A 335 -14.13 -5.87 11.50
N LEU A 336 -14.50 -4.59 11.33
CA LEU A 336 -15.21 -4.09 10.15
C LEU A 336 -14.21 -3.48 9.17
N GLY A 337 -14.13 -4.03 7.95
CA GLY A 337 -13.45 -3.41 6.82
C GLY A 337 -14.31 -2.34 6.17
N ILE A 338 -13.78 -1.16 5.89
CA ILE A 338 -14.45 -0.11 5.13
C ILE A 338 -13.69 0.07 3.83
N VAL A 339 -14.32 -0.25 2.71
CA VAL A 339 -13.70 -0.23 1.38
C VAL A 339 -14.46 0.68 0.41
N GLY A 340 -13.78 1.13 -0.64
CA GLY A 340 -14.32 2.00 -1.68
C GLY A 340 -13.20 2.70 -2.44
N HIS A 341 -13.50 3.24 -3.63
CA HIS A 341 -12.54 4.03 -4.41
C HIS A 341 -12.12 5.33 -3.70
N SER A 342 -11.08 6.00 -4.20
CA SER A 342 -10.68 7.32 -3.69
C SER A 342 -11.83 8.32 -3.87
N GLY A 343 -12.12 9.12 -2.82
CA GLY A 343 -13.26 10.05 -2.84
C GLY A 343 -14.64 9.42 -2.55
N SER A 344 -14.75 8.12 -2.28
CA SER A 344 -16.04 7.47 -1.97
C SER A 344 -16.69 7.88 -0.63
N GLY A 345 -16.00 8.71 0.20
CA GLY A 345 -16.54 9.20 1.49
C GLY A 345 -16.00 8.50 2.74
N LYS A 346 -15.05 7.55 2.63
CA LYS A 346 -14.50 6.77 3.76
C LYS A 346 -13.95 7.65 4.88
N SER A 347 -13.03 8.56 4.56
CA SER A 347 -12.40 9.45 5.54
C SER A 347 -13.44 10.40 6.19
N THR A 348 -14.41 10.87 5.40
CA THR A 348 -15.52 11.67 5.93
C THR A 348 -16.36 10.85 6.92
N LEU A 349 -16.64 9.59 6.61
CA LEU A 349 -17.40 8.70 7.50
C LEU A 349 -16.67 8.51 8.84
N ILE A 350 -15.39 8.14 8.84
CA ILE A 350 -14.64 7.92 10.09
C ILE A 350 -14.47 9.19 10.92
N GLN A 351 -14.39 10.37 10.29
CA GLN A 351 -14.37 11.66 10.99
C GLN A 351 -15.69 11.96 11.71
N HIS A 352 -16.83 11.49 11.20
CA HIS A 352 -18.10 11.57 11.93
C HIS A 352 -18.14 10.61 13.12
N LEU A 353 -17.57 9.40 12.98
CA LEU A 353 -17.51 8.43 14.09
C LEU A 353 -16.68 8.95 15.26
N ASN A 354 -15.58 9.68 15.00
CA ASN A 354 -14.77 10.33 16.03
C ASN A 354 -15.25 11.74 16.41
N ALA A 355 -16.44 12.15 15.96
CA ALA A 355 -16.99 13.47 16.19
C ALA A 355 -16.01 14.63 15.83
N LEU A 356 -15.14 14.43 14.83
CA LEU A 356 -14.35 15.50 14.18
C LEU A 356 -15.24 16.34 13.27
N LEU A 357 -16.13 15.69 12.54
CA LEU A 357 -17.23 16.30 11.81
C LEU A 357 -18.55 16.06 12.55
N ARG A 358 -19.48 16.98 12.42
CA ARG A 358 -20.82 16.85 13.01
C ARG A 358 -21.81 16.48 11.92
N PRO A 359 -22.69 15.51 12.17
CA PRO A 359 -23.73 15.16 11.21
C PRO A 359 -24.74 16.31 11.08
N PRO A 360 -24.88 16.93 9.90
CA PRO A 360 -25.92 17.95 9.67
C PRO A 360 -27.28 17.31 9.47
N ALA A 361 -27.31 16.06 9.00
CA ALA A 361 -28.51 15.25 8.84
C ALA A 361 -28.21 13.80 9.23
N GLY A 362 -29.22 13.10 9.76
CA GLY A 362 -29.09 11.76 10.29
C GLY A 362 -28.56 11.72 11.72
N LYS A 363 -28.12 10.54 12.16
CA LYS A 363 -27.70 10.30 13.54
C LYS A 363 -26.45 9.41 13.56
N VAL A 364 -25.48 9.77 14.39
CA VAL A 364 -24.29 8.97 14.69
C VAL A 364 -24.23 8.75 16.19
N GLN A 365 -24.33 7.51 16.63
CA GLN A 365 -24.18 7.10 18.03
C GLN A 365 -22.95 6.22 18.18
N VAL A 366 -22.11 6.56 19.15
CA VAL A 366 -20.92 5.80 19.52
C VAL A 366 -21.02 5.47 21.01
N LEU A 367 -21.06 4.17 21.34
CA LEU A 367 -21.26 3.69 22.73
C LEU A 367 -22.50 4.29 23.40
N GLY A 368 -23.58 4.45 22.62
CA GLY A 368 -24.82 5.08 23.07
C GLY A 368 -24.78 6.60 23.20
N LEU A 369 -23.65 7.24 22.88
CA LEU A 369 -23.45 8.70 22.93
C LEU A 369 -23.68 9.30 21.54
N ASP A 370 -24.52 10.32 21.46
CA ASP A 370 -24.76 11.06 20.22
C ASP A 370 -23.58 11.99 19.89
N ALA A 371 -23.00 11.81 18.71
CA ALA A 371 -21.82 12.55 18.23
C ALA A 371 -22.11 14.02 17.88
N SER A 372 -23.39 14.40 17.71
CA SER A 372 -23.79 15.79 17.47
C SER A 372 -23.71 16.66 18.73
N VAL A 373 -23.73 16.03 19.92
CA VAL A 373 -23.83 16.70 21.22
C VAL A 373 -22.45 17.03 21.79
N ASN A 374 -22.13 18.31 21.94
CA ASN A 374 -20.80 18.79 22.38
C ASN A 374 -20.27 18.14 23.66
N LYS A 375 -21.11 17.92 24.67
CA LYS A 375 -20.70 17.31 25.95
C LYS A 375 -20.19 15.85 25.78
N ASN A 376 -20.62 15.16 24.74
CA ASN A 376 -20.28 13.76 24.48
C ASN A 376 -18.94 13.62 23.75
N ILE A 377 -18.49 14.64 23.00
CA ILE A 377 -17.32 14.57 22.11
C ILE A 377 -16.06 14.09 22.84
N ARG A 378 -15.78 14.65 24.03
CA ARG A 378 -14.60 14.28 24.81
C ARG A 378 -14.64 12.80 25.23
N GLN A 379 -15.83 12.31 25.59
CA GLN A 379 -16.02 10.91 25.98
C GLN A 379 -15.90 9.98 24.78
N ILE A 380 -16.53 10.33 23.65
CA ILE A 380 -16.40 9.57 22.39
C ILE A 380 -14.92 9.44 22.01
N ARG A 381 -14.16 10.54 21.93
CA ARG A 381 -12.74 10.54 21.54
C ARG A 381 -11.82 9.80 22.51
N ARG A 382 -12.22 9.60 23.76
CA ARG A 382 -11.47 8.76 24.70
C ARG A 382 -11.71 7.28 24.49
N GLN A 383 -12.88 6.90 23.99
CA GLN A 383 -13.30 5.51 23.81
C GLN A 383 -13.17 5.04 22.35
N LEU A 384 -13.10 5.98 21.40
CA LEU A 384 -12.83 5.70 20.00
C LEU A 384 -11.51 6.37 19.60
N GLY A 385 -10.46 5.56 19.49
CA GLY A 385 -9.17 6.00 18.97
C GLY A 385 -9.17 6.01 17.44
N LEU A 386 -8.53 7.02 16.84
CA LEU A 386 -8.38 7.15 15.39
C LEU A 386 -6.91 7.28 15.02
N LEU A 387 -6.42 6.35 14.22
CA LEU A 387 -5.12 6.41 13.56
C LEU A 387 -5.33 6.94 12.14
N PHE A 388 -4.68 8.06 11.81
CA PHE A 388 -4.73 8.65 10.47
C PHE A 388 -3.77 7.94 9.50
N GLN A 389 -3.93 8.20 8.21
CA GLN A 389 -3.21 7.57 7.10
C GLN A 389 -1.68 7.67 7.21
N TYR A 390 -1.15 8.76 7.79
CA TYR A 390 0.28 8.99 8.04
C TYR A 390 0.55 9.13 9.53
N PRO A 391 0.65 8.02 10.27
CA PRO A 391 0.80 8.07 11.73
C PRO A 391 2.08 8.75 12.19
N GLU A 392 3.11 8.78 11.33
CA GLU A 392 4.37 9.47 11.58
C GLU A 392 4.19 10.98 11.78
N HIS A 393 3.14 11.58 11.20
CA HIS A 393 2.82 12.99 11.41
C HIS A 393 2.12 13.27 12.75
N GLN A 394 1.74 12.19 13.47
CA GLN A 394 1.13 12.28 14.80
C GLN A 394 2.18 12.26 15.93
N LEU A 395 3.43 11.91 15.61
CA LEU A 395 4.53 11.82 16.57
C LEU A 395 5.28 13.16 16.61
N PHE A 396 5.41 13.74 17.81
CA PHE A 396 5.97 15.09 17.98
C PHE A 396 6.77 15.30 19.26
N GLU A 397 6.72 14.35 20.21
CA GLU A 397 7.41 14.45 21.48
C GLU A 397 8.91 14.09 21.39
N GLU A 398 9.69 14.42 22.41
CA GLU A 398 11.13 14.16 22.45
C GLU A 398 11.48 12.68 22.51
N THR A 399 10.62 11.87 23.16
CA THR A 399 10.80 10.42 23.29
C THR A 399 9.52 9.68 22.99
N VAL A 400 9.66 8.43 22.52
CA VAL A 400 8.53 7.53 22.25
C VAL A 400 7.65 7.34 23.48
N ALA A 401 8.24 7.20 24.67
CA ALA A 401 7.49 7.08 25.90
C ALA A 401 6.61 8.31 26.18
N LYS A 402 7.14 9.53 25.99
CA LYS A 402 6.38 10.78 26.16
C LYS A 402 5.25 10.89 25.13
N ASP A 403 5.51 10.50 23.88
CA ASP A 403 4.52 10.52 22.82
C ASP A 403 3.35 9.58 23.13
N ILE A 404 3.64 8.34 23.54
CA ILE A 404 2.62 7.38 23.98
C ILE A 404 1.86 7.94 25.19
N ALA A 405 2.55 8.49 26.19
CA ALA A 405 1.94 9.04 27.40
C ALA A 405 1.05 10.27 27.13
N PHE A 406 1.22 10.95 25.98
CA PHE A 406 0.45 12.16 25.65
C PHE A 406 -1.07 11.93 25.70
N GLY A 407 -1.55 10.75 25.27
CA GLY A 407 -2.95 10.38 25.34
C GLY A 407 -3.54 10.33 26.77
N LEU A 408 -2.68 10.28 27.79
CA LEU A 408 -3.08 10.25 29.19
C LEU A 408 -3.14 11.65 29.83
N GLN A 409 -2.76 12.72 29.11
CA GLN A 409 -2.79 14.08 29.65
C GLN A 409 -4.19 14.47 30.10
N GLY A 410 -4.25 15.06 31.31
CA GLY A 410 -5.51 15.46 31.93
C GLY A 410 -6.30 14.30 32.56
N GLN A 411 -5.71 13.09 32.65
CA GLN A 411 -6.19 12.03 33.53
C GLN A 411 -5.49 12.18 34.89
N LYS A 412 -6.22 11.89 35.97
CA LYS A 412 -5.67 11.95 37.34
C LYS A 412 -4.92 10.65 37.64
N LEU A 413 -3.79 10.42 36.97
CA LEU A 413 -2.93 9.23 37.13
C LEU A 413 -1.61 9.63 37.81
N THR A 414 -1.03 8.71 38.60
CA THR A 414 0.31 8.91 39.15
C THR A 414 1.37 8.65 38.05
N PRO A 415 2.60 9.16 38.19
CA PRO A 415 3.67 8.89 37.24
C PRO A 415 3.89 7.39 37.04
N GLU A 416 3.83 6.58 38.10
CA GLU A 416 4.02 5.14 38.05
C GLU A 416 2.88 4.45 37.27
N GLU A 417 1.64 4.92 37.39
CA GLU A 417 0.51 4.44 36.60
C GLU A 417 0.64 4.78 35.13
N ILE A 418 1.18 5.96 34.82
CA ILE A 418 1.46 6.38 33.43
C ILE A 418 2.54 5.47 32.82
N ASP A 419 3.67 5.27 33.50
CA ASP A 419 4.77 4.43 33.04
C ASP A 419 4.30 2.98 32.79
N LEU A 420 3.51 2.44 33.71
CA LEU A 420 2.95 1.09 33.56
C LEU A 420 2.05 1.00 32.31
N ARG A 421 1.17 1.98 32.08
CA ARG A 421 0.28 1.99 30.92
C ARG A 421 1.05 2.15 29.62
N VAL A 422 2.11 2.95 29.60
CA VAL A 422 3.00 3.13 28.44
C VAL A 422 3.67 1.80 28.07
N LEU A 423 4.21 1.10 29.08
CA LEU A 423 4.82 -0.22 28.88
C LEU A 423 3.81 -1.26 28.38
N GLU A 424 2.63 -1.34 28.98
CA GLU A 424 1.55 -2.23 28.53
C GLU A 424 1.11 -1.92 27.08
N ALA A 425 0.97 -0.64 26.74
CA ALA A 425 0.58 -0.24 25.39
C ALA A 425 1.66 -0.58 24.36
N ALA A 426 2.93 -0.37 24.69
CA ALA A 426 4.07 -0.71 23.84
C ALA A 426 4.16 -2.24 23.62
N GLU A 427 3.99 -3.04 24.67
CA GLU A 427 4.00 -4.49 24.59
C GLU A 427 2.87 -5.03 23.71
N ARG A 428 1.67 -4.46 23.81
CA ARG A 428 0.50 -4.88 23.01
C ARG A 428 0.72 -4.74 21.51
N VAL A 429 1.52 -3.78 21.08
CA VAL A 429 1.88 -3.56 19.66
C VAL A 429 3.23 -4.15 19.28
N GLY A 430 3.91 -4.87 20.18
CA GLY A 430 5.22 -5.46 19.94
C GLY A 430 6.35 -4.42 19.75
N LEU A 431 6.25 -3.28 20.43
CA LEU A 431 7.30 -2.26 20.46
C LEU A 431 8.26 -2.56 21.62
N SER A 432 9.56 -2.73 21.33
CA SER A 432 10.57 -3.00 22.35
C SER A 432 10.69 -1.86 23.37
N SER A 433 10.82 -2.18 24.64
CA SER A 433 11.02 -1.22 25.72
C SER A 433 12.28 -0.35 25.54
N GLU A 434 13.30 -0.87 24.86
CA GLU A 434 14.52 -0.13 24.54
C GLU A 434 14.28 1.08 23.63
N LEU A 435 13.21 1.03 22.82
CA LEU A 435 12.85 2.12 21.91
C LEU A 435 12.12 3.26 22.62
N LEU A 436 11.59 3.04 23.83
CA LEU A 436 10.78 4.02 24.57
C LEU A 436 11.57 5.27 24.95
N SER A 437 12.87 5.16 25.14
CA SER A 437 13.77 6.29 25.46
C SER A 437 14.30 7.03 24.23
N ARG A 438 14.11 6.47 23.03
CA ARG A 438 14.58 7.08 21.77
C ARG A 438 13.65 8.17 21.28
N SER A 439 14.17 9.02 20.40
CA SER A 439 13.36 9.98 19.64
C SER A 439 12.44 9.21 18.66
N PRO A 440 11.15 9.59 18.53
CA PRO A 440 10.27 9.02 17.51
C PRO A 440 10.82 9.18 16.08
N PHE A 441 11.64 10.20 15.84
CA PHE A 441 12.22 10.48 14.51
C PHE A 441 13.31 9.47 14.11
N GLU A 442 13.93 8.80 15.09
CA GLU A 442 14.93 7.74 14.87
C GLU A 442 14.33 6.38 14.53
N LEU A 443 13.00 6.22 14.67
CA LEU A 443 12.31 4.97 14.44
C LEU A 443 12.13 4.68 12.95
N SER A 444 12.13 3.39 12.59
CA SER A 444 11.67 2.95 11.25
C SER A 444 10.18 3.26 11.06
N GLY A 445 9.71 3.30 9.80
CA GLY A 445 8.30 3.58 9.49
C GLY A 445 7.32 2.63 10.21
N GLY A 446 7.63 1.33 10.25
CA GLY A 446 6.84 0.36 11.01
C GLY A 446 6.86 0.59 12.51
N GLN A 447 8.01 0.96 13.09
CA GLN A 447 8.14 1.29 14.50
C GLN A 447 7.39 2.60 14.84
N LYS A 448 7.47 3.64 14.00
CA LYS A 448 6.69 4.88 14.14
C LYS A 448 5.20 4.58 14.19
N ARG A 449 4.72 3.73 13.30
CA ARG A 449 3.31 3.32 13.23
C ARG A 449 2.86 2.56 14.48
N ARG A 450 3.68 1.64 14.97
CA ARG A 450 3.43 0.95 16.25
C ARG A 450 3.42 1.92 17.43
N ALA A 451 4.33 2.89 17.47
CA ALA A 451 4.34 3.92 18.51
C ALA A 451 3.06 4.77 18.49
N ALA A 452 2.59 5.18 17.31
CA ALA A 452 1.33 5.91 17.16
C ALA A 452 0.10 5.08 17.60
N ILE A 453 0.05 3.79 17.24
CA ILE A 453 -0.99 2.87 17.72
C ILE A 453 -0.92 2.73 19.25
N ALA A 454 0.26 2.58 19.84
CA ALA A 454 0.45 2.53 21.29
C ALA A 454 -0.04 3.82 21.98
N GLY A 455 0.21 5.01 21.38
CA GLY A 455 -0.29 6.31 21.85
C GLY A 455 -1.82 6.41 21.91
N ILE A 456 -2.50 5.63 21.08
CA ILE A 456 -3.96 5.49 21.13
C ILE A 456 -4.37 4.43 22.16
N LEU A 457 -3.73 3.27 22.13
CA LEU A 457 -4.07 2.13 23.01
C LEU A 457 -3.82 2.40 24.51
N VAL A 458 -2.90 3.31 24.84
CA VAL A 458 -2.64 3.75 26.22
C VAL A 458 -3.89 4.32 26.90
N MET A 459 -4.81 4.88 26.12
CA MET A 459 -6.12 5.35 26.62
C MET A 459 -7.10 4.23 26.90
N ARG A 460 -6.80 2.98 26.49
CA ARG A 460 -7.66 1.79 26.57
C ARG A 460 -9.02 2.01 25.89
N PRO A 461 -9.04 2.37 24.60
CA PRO A 461 -10.29 2.60 23.88
C PRO A 461 -11.06 1.29 23.67
N ASP A 462 -12.40 1.36 23.63
CA ASP A 462 -13.27 0.25 23.22
C ASP A 462 -13.25 0.02 21.71
N ILE A 463 -12.99 1.08 20.93
CA ILE A 463 -13.00 1.07 19.47
C ILE A 463 -11.71 1.70 18.94
N LEU A 464 -11.09 1.05 17.96
CA LEU A 464 -9.93 1.55 17.23
C LEU A 464 -10.24 1.66 15.74
N VAL A 465 -10.12 2.84 15.18
CA VAL A 465 -10.25 3.09 13.74
C VAL A 465 -8.87 3.30 13.15
N LEU A 466 -8.55 2.52 12.12
CA LEU A 466 -7.28 2.54 11.40
C LEU A 466 -7.54 2.99 9.96
N ASP A 467 -7.09 4.20 9.60
CA ASP A 467 -7.24 4.74 8.24
C ASP A 467 -5.99 4.41 7.43
N GLU A 468 -6.11 3.50 6.45
CA GLU A 468 -5.04 3.01 5.57
C GLU A 468 -3.77 2.58 6.35
N PRO A 469 -3.87 1.70 7.36
CA PRO A 469 -2.76 1.41 8.28
C PRO A 469 -1.58 0.71 7.61
N ALA A 470 -1.78 0.11 6.44
CA ALA A 470 -0.77 -0.63 5.70
C ALA A 470 -0.16 0.15 4.51
N ALA A 471 -0.63 1.39 4.26
CA ALA A 471 -0.14 2.19 3.13
C ALA A 471 1.37 2.48 3.25
N GLY A 472 2.13 2.28 2.15
CA GLY A 472 3.57 2.53 2.11
C GLY A 472 4.44 1.56 2.93
N LEU A 473 3.87 0.47 3.43
CA LEU A 473 4.65 -0.62 4.05
C LEU A 473 5.02 -1.69 3.01
N ASP A 474 6.16 -2.32 3.25
CA ASP A 474 6.54 -3.54 2.54
C ASP A 474 5.61 -4.71 2.94
N PRO A 475 5.59 -5.82 2.19
CA PRO A 475 4.68 -6.93 2.42
C PRO A 475 4.75 -7.49 3.85
N GLN A 476 5.95 -7.59 4.41
CA GLN A 476 6.13 -8.08 5.78
C GLN A 476 5.52 -7.11 6.81
N GLY A 477 5.84 -5.82 6.71
CA GLY A 477 5.30 -4.79 7.61
C GLY A 477 3.79 -4.67 7.51
N LYS A 478 3.23 -4.81 6.30
CA LYS A 478 1.80 -4.87 6.06
C LYS A 478 1.15 -6.07 6.78
N ALA A 479 1.71 -7.27 6.61
CA ALA A 479 1.21 -8.48 7.27
C ALA A 479 1.27 -8.34 8.81
N GLU A 480 2.35 -7.77 9.36
CA GLU A 480 2.51 -7.53 10.79
C GLU A 480 1.41 -6.62 11.35
N ILE A 481 1.17 -5.46 10.72
CA ILE A 481 0.15 -4.49 11.18
C ILE A 481 -1.26 -5.09 11.12
N LEU A 482 -1.60 -5.82 10.06
CA LEU A 482 -2.90 -6.47 9.94
C LEU A 482 -3.08 -7.60 10.98
N ASN A 483 -2.03 -8.37 11.25
CA ASN A 483 -2.05 -9.39 12.28
C ASN A 483 -2.14 -8.76 13.69
N ASP A 484 -1.51 -7.60 13.93
CA ASP A 484 -1.65 -6.85 15.17
C ASP A 484 -3.10 -6.37 15.36
N ALA A 485 -3.77 -5.89 14.30
CA ALA A 485 -5.19 -5.54 14.36
C ALA A 485 -6.06 -6.76 14.72
N VAL A 486 -5.82 -7.93 14.10
CA VAL A 486 -6.52 -9.17 14.43
C VAL A 486 -6.28 -9.56 15.90
N ARG A 487 -5.04 -9.45 16.39
CA ARG A 487 -4.69 -9.75 17.80
C ARG A 487 -5.42 -8.82 18.77
N LEU A 488 -5.48 -7.51 18.47
CA LEU A 488 -6.20 -6.54 19.28
C LEU A 488 -7.71 -6.83 19.32
N ARG A 489 -8.31 -7.19 18.17
CA ARG A 489 -9.69 -7.65 18.11
C ARG A 489 -9.91 -8.89 19.01
N ASP A 490 -9.01 -9.85 18.96
CA ASP A 490 -9.09 -11.08 19.76
C ASP A 490 -8.97 -10.80 21.26
N GLN A 491 -8.32 -9.70 21.63
CA GLN A 491 -8.27 -9.16 23.00
C GLN A 491 -9.54 -8.36 23.38
N GLY A 492 -10.53 -8.26 22.49
CA GLY A 492 -11.82 -7.62 22.76
C GLY A 492 -11.96 -6.16 22.29
N VAL A 493 -10.96 -5.59 21.61
CA VAL A 493 -11.07 -4.27 21.00
C VAL A 493 -11.89 -4.38 19.73
N THR A 494 -12.83 -3.46 19.50
CA THR A 494 -13.57 -3.36 18.24
C THR A 494 -12.72 -2.58 17.24
N ILE A 495 -12.53 -3.12 16.03
CA ILE A 495 -11.62 -2.55 15.04
C ILE A 495 -12.39 -2.14 13.78
N LEU A 496 -12.13 -0.95 13.29
CA LEU A 496 -12.53 -0.53 11.95
C LEU A 496 -11.26 -0.29 11.13
N ILE A 497 -11.13 -0.92 9.97
CA ILE A 497 -10.00 -0.71 9.04
C ILE A 497 -10.52 -0.13 7.75
N VAL A 498 -10.03 1.06 7.40
CA VAL A 498 -10.22 1.61 6.05
C VAL A 498 -9.06 1.13 5.18
N SER A 499 -9.36 0.57 4.01
CA SER A 499 -8.35 0.19 3.03
C SER A 499 -8.92 0.15 1.63
N HIS A 500 -8.07 0.39 0.64
CA HIS A 500 -8.36 0.17 -0.78
C HIS A 500 -7.86 -1.20 -1.28
N ASN A 501 -7.17 -1.98 -0.44
CA ASN A 501 -6.66 -3.31 -0.80
C ASN A 501 -7.65 -4.40 -0.39
N MET A 502 -8.29 -5.01 -1.38
CA MET A 502 -9.32 -6.03 -1.16
C MET A 502 -8.76 -7.33 -0.59
N ASP A 503 -7.54 -7.74 -1.01
CA ASP A 503 -6.89 -8.95 -0.49
C ASP A 503 -6.64 -8.86 1.01
N ASP A 504 -6.17 -7.69 1.49
CA ASP A 504 -5.89 -7.45 2.90
C ASP A 504 -7.16 -7.50 3.75
N ILE A 505 -8.20 -6.78 3.31
CA ILE A 505 -9.47 -6.71 4.03
C ILE A 505 -10.20 -8.06 4.03
N ALA A 506 -10.21 -8.76 2.89
CA ALA A 506 -10.82 -10.09 2.78
C ALA A 506 -10.22 -11.09 3.79
N ARG A 507 -8.92 -10.96 4.07
CA ARG A 507 -8.20 -11.85 4.99
C ARG A 507 -8.56 -11.61 6.45
N VAL A 508 -8.75 -10.35 6.88
CA VAL A 508 -8.82 -9.99 8.30
C VAL A 508 -10.22 -9.58 8.78
N ALA A 509 -11.07 -8.99 7.91
CA ALA A 509 -12.37 -8.44 8.31
C ALA A 509 -13.41 -9.53 8.60
N ASP A 510 -14.22 -9.33 9.64
CA ASP A 510 -15.40 -10.17 9.93
C ASP A 510 -16.55 -9.76 9.02
N ARG A 511 -16.73 -8.45 8.79
CA ARG A 511 -17.66 -7.86 7.83
C ARG A 511 -16.99 -6.75 7.04
N ILE A 512 -17.52 -6.46 5.86
CA ILE A 512 -17.04 -5.41 4.96
C ILE A 512 -18.20 -4.47 4.63
N LEU A 513 -17.92 -3.17 4.76
CA LEU A 513 -18.78 -2.08 4.33
C LEU A 513 -18.19 -1.48 3.05
N VAL A 514 -18.96 -1.51 1.97
CA VAL A 514 -18.59 -0.92 0.68
C VAL A 514 -19.23 0.44 0.53
N LEU A 515 -18.41 1.48 0.39
CA LEU A 515 -18.88 2.83 0.04
C LEU A 515 -18.62 3.12 -1.43
N ASN A 516 -19.64 3.67 -2.10
CA ASN A 516 -19.54 4.13 -3.47
C ASN A 516 -20.26 5.49 -3.59
N ASN A 517 -19.52 6.53 -4.03
CA ASN A 517 -20.05 7.89 -4.21
C ASN A 517 -20.89 8.37 -3.00
N GLY A 518 -20.36 8.21 -1.80
CA GLY A 518 -21.00 8.65 -0.56
C GLY A 518 -22.14 7.77 -0.06
N ARG A 519 -22.51 6.68 -0.76
CA ARG A 519 -23.62 5.80 -0.40
C ARG A 519 -23.13 4.42 0.03
N LEU A 520 -23.91 3.79 0.92
CA LEU A 520 -23.69 2.39 1.27
C LEU A 520 -24.04 1.50 0.08
N HIS A 521 -23.05 0.88 -0.53
CA HIS A 521 -23.23 0.00 -1.69
C HIS A 521 -23.36 -1.47 -1.31
N GLY A 522 -22.72 -1.91 -0.21
CA GLY A 522 -22.79 -3.27 0.31
C GLY A 522 -22.33 -3.34 1.77
N LEU A 523 -22.89 -4.33 2.50
CA LEU A 523 -22.49 -4.64 3.87
C LEU A 523 -22.75 -6.13 4.13
N GLY A 524 -21.70 -6.89 4.41
CA GLY A 524 -21.81 -8.33 4.65
C GLY A 524 -20.47 -8.95 5.02
N THR A 525 -20.42 -10.27 5.13
CA THR A 525 -19.16 -11.02 5.26
C THR A 525 -18.31 -10.86 4.00
N PRO A 526 -16.97 -11.08 4.06
CA PRO A 526 -16.15 -11.06 2.86
C PRO A 526 -16.69 -11.97 1.73
N ALA A 527 -17.16 -13.16 2.06
CA ALA A 527 -17.76 -14.07 1.09
C ALA A 527 -18.98 -13.45 0.38
N GLU A 528 -19.93 -12.87 1.14
CA GLU A 528 -21.13 -12.24 0.59
C GLU A 528 -20.81 -11.02 -0.27
N VAL A 529 -19.84 -10.20 0.14
CA VAL A 529 -19.48 -8.95 -0.56
C VAL A 529 -18.73 -9.26 -1.85
N PHE A 530 -17.76 -10.18 -1.83
CA PHE A 530 -16.88 -10.42 -2.98
C PHE A 530 -17.47 -11.39 -4.02
N THR A 531 -18.56 -12.10 -3.72
CA THR A 531 -19.24 -12.95 -4.70
C THR A 531 -20.03 -12.13 -5.73
N ASP A 532 -20.48 -10.93 -5.39
CA ASP A 532 -21.20 -10.04 -6.32
C ASP A 532 -20.22 -9.16 -7.10
N GLU A 533 -19.55 -9.77 -8.09
CA GLU A 533 -18.54 -9.10 -8.92
C GLU A 533 -19.10 -7.88 -9.67
N VAL A 534 -20.31 -7.95 -10.17
CA VAL A 534 -20.96 -6.84 -10.90
C VAL A 534 -21.10 -5.63 -9.98
N ARG A 535 -21.49 -5.87 -8.74
CA ARG A 535 -21.66 -4.82 -7.74
C ARG A 535 -20.33 -4.21 -7.32
N LEU A 536 -19.27 -5.02 -7.21
CA LEU A 536 -17.92 -4.53 -6.92
C LEU A 536 -17.37 -3.65 -8.04
N GLN A 537 -17.51 -4.09 -9.30
CA GLN A 537 -17.07 -3.30 -10.46
C GLN A 537 -17.79 -1.95 -10.55
N GLN A 538 -19.11 -1.90 -10.23
CA GLN A 538 -19.86 -0.65 -10.14
C GLN A 538 -19.31 0.30 -9.05
N ALA A 539 -18.68 -0.25 -8.02
CA ALA A 539 -18.03 0.50 -6.96
C ALA A 539 -16.54 0.82 -7.26
N GLY A 540 -16.03 0.50 -8.45
CA GLY A 540 -14.62 0.66 -8.82
C GLY A 540 -13.69 -0.23 -8.01
N LEU A 541 -14.17 -1.40 -7.56
CA LEU A 541 -13.42 -2.36 -6.75
C LEU A 541 -13.21 -3.67 -7.52
N GLU A 542 -12.11 -4.34 -7.20
CA GLU A 542 -11.76 -5.63 -7.77
C GLU A 542 -12.08 -6.77 -6.78
N VAL A 543 -12.32 -7.96 -7.31
CA VAL A 543 -12.39 -9.20 -6.54
C VAL A 543 -11.00 -9.53 -6.00
N PRO A 544 -10.85 -10.03 -4.75
CA PRO A 544 -9.57 -10.49 -4.23
C PRO A 544 -8.88 -11.47 -5.18
N ARG A 545 -7.57 -11.30 -5.38
CA ARG A 545 -6.77 -12.06 -6.37
C ARG A 545 -6.85 -13.56 -6.16
N THR A 546 -6.85 -14.02 -4.91
CA THR A 546 -7.00 -15.43 -4.56
C THR A 546 -8.36 -15.97 -5.02
N MET A 547 -9.43 -15.23 -4.76
CA MET A 547 -10.78 -15.60 -5.19
C MET A 547 -10.90 -15.64 -6.71
N ARG A 548 -10.37 -14.61 -7.41
CA ARG A 548 -10.32 -14.57 -8.88
C ARG A 548 -9.60 -15.78 -9.47
N PHE A 549 -8.52 -16.25 -8.81
CA PHE A 549 -7.81 -17.45 -9.25
C PHE A 549 -8.68 -18.71 -9.08
N LEU A 550 -9.37 -18.84 -7.95
CA LEU A 550 -10.29 -19.96 -7.70
C LEU A 550 -11.47 -19.99 -8.68
N GLN A 551 -12.03 -18.83 -9.02
CA GLN A 551 -13.12 -18.70 -9.99
C GLN A 551 -12.77 -19.28 -11.38
N ALA A 552 -11.50 -19.26 -11.78
CA ALA A 552 -11.06 -19.89 -13.03
C ALA A 552 -11.30 -21.41 -13.06
N PHE A 553 -11.51 -22.04 -11.89
CA PHE A 553 -11.74 -23.48 -11.75
C PHE A 553 -13.22 -23.85 -11.52
N GLU A 554 -14.14 -22.88 -11.36
CA GLU A 554 -15.57 -23.15 -11.12
C GLU A 554 -16.21 -23.99 -12.25
N GLY A 555 -15.75 -23.82 -13.49
CA GLY A 555 -16.20 -24.62 -14.63
C GLY A 555 -15.78 -26.09 -14.58
N VAL A 556 -14.69 -26.39 -13.86
CA VAL A 556 -14.14 -27.76 -13.70
C VAL A 556 -14.61 -28.39 -12.39
N TYR A 557 -14.69 -27.58 -11.32
CA TYR A 557 -15.08 -28.00 -9.97
C TYR A 557 -16.27 -27.16 -9.46
N PRO A 558 -17.52 -27.49 -9.81
CA PRO A 558 -18.70 -26.68 -9.44
C PRO A 558 -18.96 -26.56 -7.93
N GLU A 559 -18.45 -27.50 -7.13
CA GLU A 559 -18.53 -27.50 -5.65
C GLU A 559 -17.40 -26.73 -4.98
N LEU A 560 -16.52 -26.08 -5.77
CA LEU A 560 -15.37 -25.36 -5.23
C LEU A 560 -15.81 -24.13 -4.43
N HIS A 561 -15.40 -24.08 -3.17
CA HIS A 561 -15.57 -22.88 -2.35
C HIS A 561 -14.54 -21.83 -2.73
N THR A 562 -14.99 -20.72 -3.31
CA THR A 562 -14.12 -19.61 -3.76
C THR A 562 -13.88 -18.54 -2.68
N ASP A 563 -14.48 -18.67 -1.50
CA ASP A 563 -14.37 -17.77 -0.35
C ASP A 563 -13.06 -17.92 0.44
N CYS A 564 -11.98 -18.31 -0.22
CA CYS A 564 -10.64 -18.42 0.32
C CYS A 564 -9.80 -17.20 -0.07
N PHE A 565 -9.10 -16.58 0.90
CA PHE A 565 -8.34 -15.35 0.69
C PHE A 565 -6.83 -15.50 0.97
N GLU A 566 -6.38 -16.72 1.25
CA GLU A 566 -4.98 -17.08 1.48
C GLU A 566 -4.55 -18.18 0.50
N ALA A 567 -3.32 -18.13 0.00
CA ALA A 567 -2.84 -19.06 -1.02
C ALA A 567 -2.87 -20.53 -0.55
N ASP A 568 -2.45 -20.80 0.69
CA ASP A 568 -2.47 -22.16 1.26
C ASP A 568 -3.89 -22.72 1.35
N ARG A 569 -4.87 -21.88 1.73
CA ARG A 569 -6.28 -22.28 1.81
C ARG A 569 -6.89 -22.50 0.42
N ALA A 570 -6.53 -21.66 -0.53
CA ALA A 570 -6.94 -21.83 -1.91
C ALA A 570 -6.40 -23.14 -2.50
N ALA A 571 -5.13 -23.43 -2.24
CA ALA A 571 -4.51 -24.69 -2.64
C ALA A 571 -5.22 -25.90 -1.99
N ALA A 572 -5.51 -25.83 -0.69
CA ALA A 572 -6.24 -26.89 0.02
C ALA A 572 -7.68 -27.08 -0.52
N ALA A 573 -8.38 -25.98 -0.85
CA ALA A 573 -9.71 -26.04 -1.45
C ALA A 573 -9.70 -26.72 -2.82
N LEU A 574 -8.74 -26.36 -3.69
CA LEU A 574 -8.57 -26.99 -5.00
C LEU A 574 -8.25 -28.48 -4.91
N LEU A 575 -7.35 -28.87 -4.01
CA LEU A 575 -7.01 -30.27 -3.75
C LEU A 575 -8.19 -31.07 -3.20
N GLY A 576 -8.98 -30.46 -2.33
CA GLY A 576 -10.22 -31.07 -1.81
C GLY A 576 -11.25 -31.31 -2.90
N ALA A 577 -11.56 -30.28 -3.71
CA ALA A 577 -12.50 -30.37 -4.82
C ALA A 577 -12.09 -31.40 -5.89
N ALA A 578 -10.80 -31.47 -6.22
CA ALA A 578 -10.28 -32.47 -7.14
C ALA A 578 -10.39 -33.91 -6.60
N GLY A 579 -10.22 -34.11 -5.28
CA GLY A 579 -10.43 -35.40 -4.62
C GLY A 579 -11.89 -35.85 -4.61
N GLU A 580 -12.83 -34.92 -4.37
CA GLU A 580 -14.28 -35.21 -4.33
C GLU A 580 -14.84 -35.52 -5.73
N ALA A 581 -14.41 -34.80 -6.76
CA ALA A 581 -14.84 -35.03 -8.16
C ALA A 581 -14.56 -36.45 -8.66
N GLN A 582 -13.53 -37.11 -8.12
CA GLN A 582 -13.19 -38.50 -8.50
C GLN A 582 -13.93 -39.57 -7.70
N HIS A 583 -14.42 -39.25 -6.50
CA HIS A 583 -15.19 -40.22 -5.69
C HIS A 583 -16.69 -40.22 -6.05
N GLY A 584 -17.12 -39.23 -6.83
CA GLY A 584 -18.49 -39.09 -7.35
C GLY A 584 -18.72 -39.58 -8.80
N ALA A 585 -17.65 -39.95 -9.52
CA ALA A 585 -17.69 -40.53 -10.85
C ALA A 585 -17.41 -42.06 -10.77
#